data_e8651a9e1f3e657b0853dc3351664801
#
_entry.id   e8651a9e1f3e657b0853dc3351664801
#
_cell.length_a   1.000
_cell.length_b   1.000
_cell.length_c   1.000
_cell.angle_alpha   90.00
_cell.angle_beta   90.00
_cell.angle_gamma   90.00
#
_symmetry.space_group_name_H-M   'P 1'
#
loop_
_entity.id
_entity.type
_entity.pdbx_description
1 polymer ?
#
loop_
_entity_poly.entity_id
_entity_poly.type
_entity_poly.pdbx_seq_one_letter_code
_entity_poly.pdbx_strand_id
1 'polypeptide(L)' 'MKDHLENRIKHLEQEHAQLDKRIDGMESTGVFGDATLEVLKKQRLHIRDEIVKLKLKMAYEAGNQESD' A
#
# COMPACT_ATOMS: atom_id res chain seq x y z
N MET A 1 8.84 -3.32 -18.54
CA MET A 1 8.89 -3.89 -17.21
C MET A 1 8.76 -2.87 -16.10
N LYS A 2 9.46 -1.74 -16.22
CA LYS A 2 9.27 -0.63 -15.29
C LYS A 2 7.82 -0.18 -15.21
N ASP A 3 7.19 -0.11 -16.38
CA ASP A 3 5.79 0.33 -16.45
C ASP A 3 4.86 -0.57 -15.65
N HIS A 4 5.15 -1.85 -15.66
CA HIS A 4 4.36 -2.83 -14.93
C HIS A 4 4.41 -2.58 -13.43
N LEU A 5 5.62 -2.37 -12.92
CA LEU A 5 5.82 -2.10 -11.51
C LEU A 5 5.23 -0.77 -11.10
N GLU A 6 5.39 0.26 -11.92
CA GLU A 6 4.82 1.57 -11.63
C GLU A 6 3.30 1.51 -11.57
N ASN A 7 2.68 0.83 -12.51
CA ASN A 7 1.22 0.69 -12.52
C ASN A 7 0.73 -0.06 -11.30
N ARG A 8 1.43 -1.11 -10.92
CA ARG A 8 1.06 -1.88 -9.74
C ARG A 8 1.19 -1.04 -8.47
N ILE A 9 2.26 -0.27 -8.37
CA ILE A 9 2.46 0.62 -7.23
C ILE A 9 1.35 1.66 -7.15
N LYS A 10 1.01 2.28 -8.26
CA LYS A 10 -0.09 3.25 -8.32
C LYS A 10 -1.40 2.64 -7.86
N HIS A 11 -1.69 1.44 -8.33
CA HIS A 11 -2.91 0.75 -7.96
C HIS A 11 -2.95 0.48 -6.45
N LEU A 12 -1.84 -0.01 -5.92
CA LEU A 12 -1.74 -0.28 -4.48
C LEU A 12 -1.83 1.00 -3.66
N GLU A 13 -1.25 2.09 -4.15
CA GLU A 13 -1.34 3.37 -3.46
C GLU A 13 -2.77 3.88 -3.42
N GLN A 14 -3.53 3.66 -4.48
CA GLN A 14 -4.95 4.02 -4.50
C GLN A 14 -5.74 3.18 -3.50
N GLU A 15 -5.46 1.89 -3.45
CA GLU A 15 -6.11 1.02 -2.47
C GLU A 15 -5.78 1.45 -1.05
N HIS A 16 -4.53 1.80 -0.82
CA HIS A 16 -4.09 2.27 0.48
C HIS A 16 -4.84 3.54 0.89
N ALA A 17 -4.98 4.47 -0.04
CA ALA A 17 -5.70 5.72 0.23
C ALA A 17 -7.17 5.47 0.55
N GLN A 18 -7.80 4.53 -0.17
CA GLN A 18 -9.19 4.17 0.09
C GLN A 18 -9.36 3.54 1.47
N LEU A 19 -8.43 2.67 1.85
CA LEU A 19 -8.45 2.07 3.18
C LEU A 19 -8.25 3.11 4.27
N ASP A 20 -7.36 4.06 4.05
CA ASP A 20 -7.15 5.15 5.00
C ASP A 20 -8.44 5.92 5.25
N LYS A 21 -9.14 6.27 4.18
CA LYS A 21 -10.41 6.99 4.30
C LYS A 21 -11.45 6.19 5.04
N ARG A 22 -11.51 4.90 4.75
CA ARG A 22 -12.46 4.01 5.39
C ARG A 22 -12.19 3.88 6.88
N ILE A 23 -10.91 3.68 7.23
CA ILE A 23 -10.50 3.58 8.63
C ILE A 23 -10.79 4.88 9.37
N ASP A 24 -10.44 6.02 8.78
CA ASP A 24 -10.73 7.33 9.37
C ASP A 24 -12.21 7.52 9.63
N GLY A 25 -13.04 7.16 8.65
CA GLY A 25 -14.48 7.26 8.79
C GLY A 25 -15.02 6.41 9.92
N MET A 26 -14.52 5.18 10.03
CA MET A 26 -14.95 4.28 11.09
C MET A 26 -14.49 4.76 12.46
N GLU A 27 -13.27 5.26 12.56
CA GLU A 27 -12.75 5.78 13.82
C GLU A 27 -13.50 7.04 14.25
N SER A 28 -13.87 7.88 13.29
CA SER A 28 -14.61 9.11 13.59
C SER A 28 -16.01 8.85 14.12
N THR A 29 -16.70 7.86 13.54
CA THR A 29 -18.07 7.57 13.93
C THR A 29 -18.17 6.71 15.19
N GLY A 30 -17.15 5.89 15.42
CA GLY A 30 -17.16 4.98 16.58
C GLY A 30 -18.26 3.94 16.54
N VAL A 31 -18.85 3.72 15.37
CA VAL A 31 -20.02 2.83 15.24
C VAL A 31 -19.60 1.38 15.04
N PHE A 32 -18.42 1.15 14.55
CA PHE A 32 -17.97 -0.18 14.14
C PHE A 32 -17.17 -0.87 15.23
N GLY A 33 -17.29 -2.20 15.27
CA GLY A 33 -16.57 -3.00 16.24
C GLY A 33 -15.07 -3.01 15.99
N ASP A 34 -14.34 -3.26 17.07
CA ASP A 34 -12.87 -3.28 17.03
C ASP A 34 -12.33 -4.30 16.04
N ALA A 35 -13.00 -5.44 15.91
CA ALA A 35 -12.56 -6.53 15.04
C ALA A 35 -12.51 -6.09 13.57
N THR A 36 -13.55 -5.38 13.13
CA THR A 36 -13.61 -4.89 11.74
C THR A 36 -12.50 -3.88 11.49
N LEU A 37 -12.32 -2.97 12.42
CA LEU A 37 -11.28 -1.95 12.30
C LEU A 37 -9.89 -2.59 12.24
N GLU A 38 -9.66 -3.60 13.07
CA GLU A 38 -8.38 -4.31 13.07
C GLU A 38 -8.09 -4.99 11.74
N VAL A 39 -9.11 -5.62 11.15
CA VAL A 39 -8.94 -6.27 9.85
C VAL A 39 -8.53 -5.26 8.79
N LEU A 40 -9.19 -4.10 8.79
CA LEU A 40 -8.87 -3.04 7.83
C LEU A 40 -7.46 -2.49 8.05
N LYS A 41 -7.06 -2.33 9.29
CA LYS A 41 -5.72 -1.85 9.61
C LYS A 41 -4.65 -2.85 9.16
N LYS A 42 -4.92 -4.13 9.31
CA LYS A 42 -4.02 -5.18 8.83
C LYS A 42 -3.90 -5.17 7.33
N GLN A 43 -5.02 -4.99 6.63
CA GLN A 43 -5.02 -4.88 5.18
C GLN A 43 -4.20 -3.67 4.72
N ARG A 44 -4.36 -2.55 5.39
CA ARG A 44 -3.60 -1.34 5.08
C ARG A 44 -2.10 -1.58 5.25
N LEU A 45 -1.72 -2.22 6.33
CA LEU A 45 -0.32 -2.55 6.59
C LEU A 45 0.24 -3.48 5.51
N HIS A 46 -0.55 -4.47 5.12
CA HIS A 46 -0.17 -5.42 4.08
C HIS A 46 0.10 -4.72 2.74
N ILE A 47 -0.81 -3.83 2.36
CA ILE A 47 -0.66 -3.07 1.12
C ILE A 47 0.56 -2.17 1.19
N ARG A 48 0.78 -1.54 2.32
CA ARG A 48 1.95 -0.69 2.52
C ARG A 48 3.25 -1.48 2.36
N ASP A 49 3.29 -2.67 2.94
CA ASP A 49 4.46 -3.54 2.82
C ASP A 49 4.73 -3.90 1.37
N GLU A 50 3.69 -4.21 0.61
CA GLU A 50 3.83 -4.52 -0.79
C GLU A 50 4.37 -3.34 -1.58
N ILE A 51 3.85 -2.15 -1.30
CA ILE A 51 4.32 -0.93 -1.96
C ILE A 51 5.81 -0.72 -1.71
N VAL A 52 6.22 -0.88 -0.46
CA VAL A 52 7.63 -0.71 -0.09
C VAL A 52 8.50 -1.72 -0.83
N LYS A 53 8.06 -2.98 -0.85
CA LYS A 53 8.80 -4.04 -1.54
C LYS A 53 8.94 -3.75 -3.03
N LEU A 54 7.87 -3.29 -3.65
CA LEU A 54 7.91 -2.98 -5.08
C LEU A 54 8.79 -1.78 -5.38
N LYS A 55 8.75 -0.77 -4.52
CA LYS A 55 9.61 0.40 -4.69
C LYS A 55 11.08 0.03 -4.52
N LEU A 56 11.38 -0.84 -3.58
CA LEU A 56 12.75 -1.34 -3.41
C LEU A 56 13.20 -2.14 -4.62
N LYS A 57 12.31 -2.94 -5.18
CA LYS A 57 12.62 -3.71 -6.37
C LYS A 57 12.93 -2.79 -7.55
N MET A 58 12.13 -1.75 -7.72
CA MET A 58 12.38 -0.76 -8.77
C MET A 58 13.73 -0.07 -8.60
N ALA A 59 14.02 0.33 -7.38
CA ALA A 59 15.30 0.98 -7.08
C ALA A 59 16.46 0.03 -7.31
N TYR A 60 16.31 -1.21 -6.93
CA TYR A 60 17.34 -2.22 -7.13
C TYR A 60 17.61 -2.45 -8.62
N GLU A 61 16.55 -2.57 -9.40
CA GLU A 61 16.72 -2.77 -10.85
C GLU A 61 17.38 -1.58 -11.50
N ALA A 62 17.01 -0.37 -11.10
CA ALA A 62 17.62 0.84 -11.62
C ALA A 62 19.09 0.92 -11.22
N GLY A 63 19.40 0.60 -9.97
CA GLY A 63 20.75 0.58 -9.49
C GLY A 63 21.62 -0.45 -10.20
N ASN A 64 21.05 -1.61 -10.45
CA ASN A 64 21.73 -2.67 -11.18
C ASN A 64 22.12 -2.24 -12.59
N GLN A 65 21.22 -1.52 -13.24
CA GLN A 65 21.48 -1.02 -14.58
C GLN A 65 22.60 0.00 -14.59
N GLU A 66 22.71 0.79 -13.55
CA GLU A 66 23.72 1.83 -13.44
C GLU A 66 25.09 1.29 -13.10
N SER A 67 25.14 0.22 -12.33
CA SER A 67 26.42 -0.30 -11.84
C SER A 67 27.23 -1.01 -12.93
N ASP A 68 26.64 -1.26 -14.06
CA ASP A 68 27.37 -1.82 -15.18
C ASP A 68 27.94 -0.73 -16.07
#